data_e1205322e5b8db8e7a780184be4629db
#
_entry.id   e1205322e5b8db8e7a780184be4629db
#
_cell.length_a   1.000
_cell.length_b   1.000
_cell.length_c   1.000
_cell.angle_alpha   90.00
_cell.angle_beta   90.00
_cell.angle_gamma   90.00
#
_symmetry.space_group_name_H-M   'P 1'
#
loop_
_entity.id
_entity.type
_entity.pdbx_description
1 polymer ?
#
loop_
_entity_poly.entity_id
_entity_poly.type
_entity_poly.pdbx_seq_one_letter_code
_entity_poly.pdbx_strand_id
1 'polypeptide(L)'
;MGNKSNEVVIISAIRTPIGTYKGSLKKMRSDQLGSIVIKEILKQSKFSKDEIDEVIMGQVLTAGAGQNPARQAAINAGIPISKPAHIVNQVCGSGLRAVISGYQSIRLGESITIISGGQENMSIAPHSIFYRDEKKISENKLLDTMVNDGLIDAFNNYHMGVTAENVAKKFNISRQEQDEFALNSQKKTEKAFKDNKFSDEIIRINHSGNILDKDEHPRTNLKMSDLEKLRTVFQDNGTVTPGNSSGINDGAAALLLTSLEQAEKKSIKPLAKIVSWASVGVDPTLMGLGPIEAVREATKKAKWRLDEIDLFEINEAFAAQSIAVIRELGINQDKVNVNGGAIALGHPIGASGARILVTLIHEMKRRKKNKGCATLCIGGGMGIALCIERI
;
A
#
# COMPACT_ATOMS: atom_id res chain seq x y z
N MET A 1 12.08 -13.00 -29.54
CA MET A 1 11.15 -11.87 -29.58
C MET A 1 9.96 -12.24 -28.71
N GLY A 2 9.77 -11.61 -27.56
CA GLY A 2 8.63 -11.90 -26.67
C GLY A 2 7.35 -11.54 -27.39
N ASN A 3 6.38 -12.42 -27.28
CA ASN A 3 5.07 -12.25 -27.91
C ASN A 3 4.44 -10.97 -27.34
N LYS A 4 4.30 -9.92 -28.14
CA LYS A 4 3.71 -8.61 -27.73
C LYS A 4 2.31 -8.74 -27.11
N SER A 5 1.60 -9.83 -27.46
CA SER A 5 0.26 -10.12 -26.97
C SER A 5 0.17 -10.31 -25.45
N ASN A 6 1.29 -10.55 -24.76
CA ASN A 6 1.31 -10.88 -23.34
C ASN A 6 1.89 -9.79 -22.43
N GLU A 7 2.24 -8.60 -22.95
CA GLU A 7 2.67 -7.49 -22.09
C GLU A 7 1.47 -6.91 -21.35
N VAL A 8 1.61 -6.71 -20.03
CA VAL A 8 0.56 -6.16 -19.18
C VAL A 8 0.85 -4.70 -18.86
N VAL A 9 -0.12 -3.87 -19.10
CA VAL A 9 -0.04 -2.42 -18.94
C VAL A 9 -1.07 -1.90 -17.94
N ILE A 10 -0.74 -0.79 -17.33
CA ILE A 10 -1.58 -0.06 -16.38
C ILE A 10 -2.20 1.12 -17.13
N ILE A 11 -3.52 1.17 -17.16
CA ILE A 11 -4.31 2.18 -17.89
C ILE A 11 -4.72 3.34 -16.96
N SER A 12 -5.12 3.00 -15.75
CA SER A 12 -5.59 3.97 -14.74
C SER A 12 -5.09 3.55 -13.37
N ALA A 13 -4.79 4.54 -12.53
CA ALA A 13 -4.28 4.34 -11.19
C ALA A 13 -4.79 5.49 -10.30
N ILE A 14 -5.60 5.17 -9.29
CA ILE A 14 -6.23 6.16 -8.41
C ILE A 14 -6.35 5.66 -6.98
N ARG A 15 -6.56 6.58 -6.05
CA ARG A 15 -6.76 6.27 -4.64
C ARG A 15 -7.76 7.20 -3.97
N THR A 16 -8.31 6.78 -2.87
CA THR A 16 -8.98 7.67 -1.94
C THR A 16 -7.96 8.58 -1.24
N PRO A 17 -8.38 9.67 -0.63
CA PRO A 17 -7.63 10.24 0.47
C PRO A 17 -7.41 9.18 1.55
N ILE A 18 -6.33 9.29 2.30
CA ILE A 18 -6.06 8.43 3.45
C ILE A 18 -6.65 9.08 4.69
N GLY A 19 -7.62 8.39 5.32
CA GLY A 19 -8.21 8.80 6.60
C GLY A 19 -7.28 8.49 7.77
N THR A 20 -7.26 9.35 8.77
CA THR A 20 -6.61 9.05 10.05
C THR A 20 -7.48 8.14 10.91
N TYR A 21 -6.88 7.48 11.90
CA TYR A 21 -7.62 6.63 12.84
C TYR A 21 -8.78 7.38 13.50
N LYS A 22 -9.98 6.82 13.36
CA LYS A 22 -11.25 7.44 13.80
C LYS A 22 -11.55 8.81 13.16
N GLY A 23 -10.93 9.13 12.01
CA GLY A 23 -11.13 10.35 11.24
C GLY A 23 -12.38 10.33 10.35
N SER A 24 -12.35 11.03 9.24
CA SER A 24 -13.53 11.24 8.36
C SER A 24 -14.01 9.95 7.70
N LEU A 25 -13.12 8.96 7.47
CA LEU A 25 -13.46 7.69 6.84
C LEU A 25 -13.92 6.60 7.83
N LYS A 26 -13.92 6.86 9.13
CA LYS A 26 -14.19 5.87 10.18
C LYS A 26 -15.53 5.12 10.08
N LYS A 27 -16.52 5.67 9.39
CA LYS A 27 -17.85 5.05 9.21
C LYS A 27 -18.03 4.36 7.85
N MET A 28 -17.02 4.44 6.97
CA MET A 28 -17.06 3.83 5.65
C MET A 28 -16.40 2.46 5.69
N ARG A 29 -17.15 1.41 5.43
CA ARG A 29 -16.56 0.06 5.36
C ARG A 29 -15.53 -0.03 4.23
N SER A 30 -14.58 -0.96 4.37
CA SER A 30 -13.52 -1.18 3.37
C SER A 30 -14.08 -1.44 1.97
N ASP A 31 -15.15 -2.24 1.84
CA ASP A 31 -15.83 -2.52 0.56
C ASP A 31 -16.44 -1.26 -0.08
N GLN A 32 -16.92 -0.30 0.73
CA GLN A 32 -17.41 0.97 0.23
C GLN A 32 -16.28 1.84 -0.31
N LEU A 33 -15.14 1.90 0.39
CA LEU A 33 -13.93 2.58 -0.09
C LEU A 33 -13.42 1.95 -1.39
N GLY A 34 -13.37 0.61 -1.46
CA GLY A 34 -13.03 -0.13 -2.67
C GLY A 34 -13.98 0.15 -3.83
N SER A 35 -15.29 0.17 -3.56
CA SER A 35 -16.31 0.50 -4.56
C SER A 35 -16.11 1.90 -5.17
N ILE A 36 -15.71 2.88 -4.37
CA ILE A 36 -15.46 4.26 -4.83
C ILE A 36 -14.31 4.30 -5.83
N VAL A 37 -13.18 3.67 -5.54
CA VAL A 37 -12.03 3.65 -6.46
C VAL A 37 -12.32 2.85 -7.73
N ILE A 38 -13.07 1.75 -7.64
CA ILE A 38 -13.51 0.96 -8.81
C ILE A 38 -14.43 1.80 -9.71
N LYS A 39 -15.42 2.49 -9.15
CA LYS A 39 -16.32 3.37 -9.90
C LYS A 39 -15.56 4.47 -10.64
N GLU A 40 -14.60 5.10 -9.97
CA GLU A 40 -13.86 6.19 -10.57
C GLU A 40 -12.91 5.69 -11.68
N ILE A 41 -12.30 4.51 -11.53
CA ILE A 41 -11.53 3.86 -12.61
C ILE A 41 -12.40 3.64 -13.86
N LEU A 42 -13.60 3.10 -13.68
CA LEU A 42 -14.53 2.88 -14.79
C LEU A 42 -14.93 4.20 -15.47
N LYS A 43 -15.14 5.25 -14.70
CA LYS A 43 -15.47 6.59 -15.22
C LYS A 43 -14.32 7.22 -15.99
N GLN A 44 -13.07 7.11 -15.50
CA GLN A 44 -11.90 7.73 -16.11
C GLN A 44 -11.33 6.93 -17.29
N SER A 45 -11.50 5.61 -17.27
CA SER A 45 -11.03 4.73 -18.35
C SER A 45 -12.03 4.65 -19.49
N LYS A 46 -11.58 4.30 -20.67
CA LYS A 46 -12.47 3.98 -21.82
C LYS A 46 -13.00 2.53 -21.77
N PHE A 47 -12.89 1.87 -20.63
CA PHE A 47 -13.39 0.52 -20.43
C PHE A 47 -14.79 0.56 -19.81
N SER A 48 -15.71 -0.19 -20.39
CA SER A 48 -17.01 -0.42 -19.80
C SER A 48 -16.91 -1.46 -18.67
N LYS A 49 -17.89 -1.46 -17.78
CA LYS A 49 -17.98 -2.44 -16.69
C LYS A 49 -18.05 -3.90 -17.19
N ASP A 50 -18.62 -4.12 -18.38
CA ASP A 50 -18.77 -5.44 -18.99
C ASP A 50 -17.45 -6.02 -19.51
N GLU A 51 -16.47 -5.15 -19.78
CA GLU A 51 -15.12 -5.52 -20.23
C GLU A 51 -14.17 -5.86 -19.10
N ILE A 52 -14.59 -5.68 -17.86
CA ILE A 52 -13.79 -6.10 -16.70
C ILE A 52 -14.03 -7.60 -16.49
N ASP A 53 -12.97 -8.39 -16.53
CA ASP A 53 -13.07 -9.83 -16.34
C ASP A 53 -13.08 -10.23 -14.87
N GLU A 54 -12.34 -9.51 -14.02
CA GLU A 54 -12.21 -9.81 -12.60
C GLU A 54 -11.85 -8.58 -11.78
N VAL A 55 -12.18 -8.61 -10.47
CA VAL A 55 -11.73 -7.62 -9.48
C VAL A 55 -10.95 -8.32 -8.38
N ILE A 56 -9.71 -7.88 -8.12
CA ILE A 56 -8.83 -8.44 -7.10
C ILE A 56 -8.42 -7.33 -6.12
N MET A 57 -8.82 -7.47 -4.84
CA MET A 57 -8.51 -6.45 -3.83
C MET A 57 -7.72 -7.03 -2.67
N GLY A 58 -6.65 -6.35 -2.28
CA GLY A 58 -5.94 -6.61 -1.03
C GLY A 58 -6.77 -6.11 0.15
N GLN A 59 -6.91 -6.94 1.20
CA GLN A 59 -7.48 -6.53 2.47
C GLN A 59 -7.00 -7.47 3.58
N VAL A 60 -6.65 -6.92 4.72
CA VAL A 60 -6.13 -7.68 5.88
C VAL A 60 -7.25 -7.93 6.89
N LEU A 61 -7.94 -6.87 7.29
CA LEU A 61 -8.93 -6.90 8.36
C LEU A 61 -10.31 -7.25 7.78
N THR A 62 -10.65 -8.53 7.79
CA THR A 62 -11.89 -9.06 7.20
C THR A 62 -12.92 -9.50 8.23
N ALA A 63 -12.58 -9.51 9.52
CA ALA A 63 -13.51 -9.86 10.58
C ALA A 63 -14.76 -8.96 10.54
N GLY A 64 -15.95 -9.57 10.54
CA GLY A 64 -17.22 -8.83 10.49
C GLY A 64 -17.52 -8.09 9.19
N ALA A 65 -16.66 -8.15 8.16
CA ALA A 65 -16.85 -7.45 6.89
C ALA A 65 -17.83 -8.15 5.93
N GLY A 66 -18.37 -9.30 6.32
CA GLY A 66 -19.25 -10.13 5.48
C GLY A 66 -18.47 -10.98 4.49
N GLN A 67 -19.21 -11.66 3.60
CA GLN A 67 -18.59 -12.53 2.60
C GLN A 67 -17.86 -11.71 1.55
N ASN A 68 -16.57 -12.03 1.35
CA ASN A 68 -15.76 -11.53 0.25
C ASN A 68 -15.92 -10.02 -0.01
N PRO A 69 -15.31 -9.15 0.79
CA PRO A 69 -15.42 -7.69 0.64
C PRO A 69 -14.98 -7.15 -0.74
N ALA A 70 -14.08 -7.84 -1.48
CA ALA A 70 -13.77 -7.49 -2.86
C ALA A 70 -14.99 -7.69 -3.78
N ARG A 71 -15.74 -8.77 -3.57
CA ARG A 71 -16.99 -9.01 -4.31
C ARG A 71 -18.04 -7.96 -3.99
N GLN A 72 -18.16 -7.57 -2.71
CA GLN A 72 -19.06 -6.50 -2.31
C GLN A 72 -18.67 -5.17 -2.98
N ALA A 73 -17.37 -4.83 -2.98
CA ALA A 73 -16.88 -3.62 -3.65
C ALA A 73 -17.17 -3.62 -5.16
N ALA A 74 -16.92 -4.74 -5.83
CA ALA A 74 -17.16 -4.89 -7.27
C ALA A 74 -18.65 -4.71 -7.63
N ILE A 75 -19.54 -5.42 -6.94
CA ILE A 75 -21.00 -5.31 -7.18
C ILE A 75 -21.49 -3.90 -6.88
N ASN A 76 -21.10 -3.32 -5.74
CA ASN A 76 -21.47 -1.95 -5.37
C ASN A 76 -20.90 -0.90 -6.35
N ALA A 77 -19.83 -1.23 -7.07
CA ALA A 77 -19.30 -0.40 -8.14
C ALA A 77 -20.08 -0.56 -9.47
N GLY A 78 -20.95 -1.53 -9.59
CA GLY A 78 -21.73 -1.81 -10.79
C GLY A 78 -21.08 -2.81 -11.75
N ILE A 79 -20.02 -3.50 -11.34
CA ILE A 79 -19.46 -4.64 -12.11
C ILE A 79 -20.53 -5.73 -12.21
N PRO A 80 -20.73 -6.34 -13.40
CA PRO A 80 -21.75 -7.35 -13.60
C PRO A 80 -21.62 -8.55 -12.64
N ILE A 81 -22.74 -9.11 -12.25
CA ILE A 81 -22.79 -10.29 -11.35
C ILE A 81 -22.11 -11.54 -11.91
N SER A 82 -21.96 -11.62 -13.23
CA SER A 82 -21.24 -12.68 -13.91
C SER A 82 -19.71 -12.62 -13.76
N LYS A 83 -19.17 -11.49 -13.30
CA LYS A 83 -17.72 -11.28 -13.16
C LYS A 83 -17.26 -11.66 -11.76
N PRO A 84 -16.23 -12.51 -11.61
CA PRO A 84 -15.71 -12.91 -10.30
C PRO A 84 -14.97 -11.76 -9.60
N ALA A 85 -14.78 -11.94 -8.30
CA ALA A 85 -13.90 -11.10 -7.50
C ALA A 85 -13.37 -11.89 -6.30
N HIS A 86 -12.14 -11.58 -5.85
CA HIS A 86 -11.59 -12.20 -4.65
C HIS A 86 -10.67 -11.25 -3.86
N ILE A 87 -10.45 -11.61 -2.60
CA ILE A 87 -9.53 -10.93 -1.70
C ILE A 87 -8.18 -11.62 -1.70
N VAL A 88 -7.11 -10.81 -1.58
CA VAL A 88 -5.76 -11.27 -1.28
C VAL A 88 -5.34 -10.71 0.08
N ASN A 89 -4.86 -11.58 0.96
CA ASN A 89 -4.23 -11.19 2.21
C ASN A 89 -2.76 -11.65 2.21
N GLN A 90 -1.86 -10.71 2.13
CA GLN A 90 -0.42 -10.83 2.38
C GLN A 90 0.00 -9.67 3.31
N VAL A 91 -0.77 -9.42 4.36
CA VAL A 91 -0.61 -8.31 5.31
C VAL A 91 -0.35 -6.99 4.55
N CYS A 92 0.69 -6.22 4.88
CA CYS A 92 1.01 -4.93 4.24
C CYS A 92 1.22 -5.02 2.72
N GLY A 93 1.60 -6.19 2.21
CA GLY A 93 1.82 -6.45 0.79
C GLY A 93 0.55 -6.70 -0.03
N SER A 94 -0.61 -6.85 0.61
CA SER A 94 -1.86 -7.31 -0.02
C SER A 94 -2.24 -6.54 -1.29
N GLY A 95 -2.20 -5.20 -1.23
CA GLY A 95 -2.56 -4.37 -2.39
C GLY A 95 -1.62 -4.54 -3.58
N LEU A 96 -0.31 -4.66 -3.34
CA LEU A 96 0.66 -4.92 -4.41
C LEU A 96 0.55 -6.36 -4.92
N ARG A 97 0.27 -7.32 -4.02
CA ARG A 97 0.03 -8.72 -4.39
C ARG A 97 -1.21 -8.88 -5.25
N ALA A 98 -2.28 -8.13 -4.98
CA ALA A 98 -3.48 -8.10 -5.82
C ALA A 98 -3.16 -7.64 -7.25
N VAL A 99 -2.32 -6.60 -7.41
CA VAL A 99 -1.84 -6.14 -8.72
C VAL A 99 -1.02 -7.23 -9.41
N ILE A 100 -0.13 -7.91 -8.68
CA ILE A 100 0.66 -9.02 -9.22
C ILE A 100 -0.23 -10.19 -9.64
N SER A 101 -1.26 -10.52 -8.87
CA SER A 101 -2.21 -11.58 -9.24
C SER A 101 -2.96 -11.23 -10.52
N GLY A 102 -3.42 -9.98 -10.67
CA GLY A 102 -4.01 -9.49 -11.92
C GLY A 102 -3.04 -9.54 -13.10
N TYR A 103 -1.78 -9.16 -12.90
CA TYR A 103 -0.72 -9.30 -13.89
C TYR A 103 -0.55 -10.78 -14.31
N GLN A 104 -0.50 -11.70 -13.36
CA GLN A 104 -0.35 -13.13 -13.63
C GLN A 104 -1.52 -13.70 -14.42
N SER A 105 -2.77 -13.37 -14.05
CA SER A 105 -3.98 -13.81 -14.75
C SER A 105 -3.99 -13.35 -16.22
N ILE A 106 -3.64 -12.07 -16.49
CA ILE A 106 -3.54 -11.55 -17.86
C ILE A 106 -2.39 -12.22 -18.63
N ARG A 107 -1.25 -12.43 -17.99
CA ARG A 107 -0.08 -13.11 -18.61
C ARG A 107 -0.37 -14.56 -19.01
N LEU A 108 -1.21 -15.25 -18.26
CA LEU A 108 -1.63 -16.64 -18.52
C LEU A 108 -2.79 -16.72 -19.54
N GLY A 109 -3.41 -15.58 -19.89
CA GLY A 109 -4.53 -15.54 -20.81
C GLY A 109 -5.89 -15.91 -20.20
N GLU A 110 -5.98 -16.00 -18.86
CA GLU A 110 -7.22 -16.26 -18.13
C GLU A 110 -8.14 -15.02 -18.12
N SER A 111 -7.55 -13.83 -18.18
CA SER A 111 -8.26 -12.56 -18.24
C SER A 111 -7.57 -11.61 -19.22
N ILE A 112 -8.30 -10.63 -19.71
CA ILE A 112 -7.77 -9.55 -20.58
C ILE A 112 -7.68 -8.25 -19.80
N THR A 113 -8.69 -7.95 -18.97
CA THR A 113 -8.79 -6.67 -18.25
C THR A 113 -9.23 -6.91 -16.82
N ILE A 114 -8.43 -6.43 -15.88
CA ILE A 114 -8.64 -6.63 -14.44
C ILE A 114 -8.54 -5.31 -13.70
N ILE A 115 -9.42 -5.10 -12.72
CA ILE A 115 -9.22 -4.08 -11.69
C ILE A 115 -8.57 -4.72 -10.49
N SER A 116 -7.36 -4.26 -10.14
CA SER A 116 -6.61 -4.75 -8.98
C SER A 116 -6.25 -3.60 -8.05
N GLY A 117 -6.25 -3.87 -6.74
CA GLY A 117 -5.90 -2.83 -5.78
C GLY A 117 -5.91 -3.30 -4.35
N GLY A 118 -6.29 -2.41 -3.44
CA GLY A 118 -6.46 -2.73 -2.03
C GLY A 118 -7.42 -1.76 -1.35
N GLN A 119 -8.04 -2.23 -0.29
CA GLN A 119 -8.99 -1.51 0.53
C GLN A 119 -8.79 -1.88 1.99
N GLU A 120 -8.88 -0.91 2.89
CA GLU A 120 -8.77 -1.17 4.32
C GLU A 120 -9.53 -0.11 5.11
N ASN A 121 -10.18 -0.51 6.19
CA ASN A 121 -10.61 0.39 7.23
C ASN A 121 -10.19 -0.19 8.59
N MET A 122 -9.15 0.41 9.16
CA MET A 122 -8.62 -0.01 10.45
C MET A 122 -9.44 0.57 11.62
N SER A 123 -10.15 1.68 11.37
CA SER A 123 -10.92 2.39 12.40
C SER A 123 -12.14 1.62 12.90
N ILE A 124 -12.72 0.73 12.08
CA ILE A 124 -13.92 -0.05 12.43
C ILE A 124 -13.65 -1.55 12.54
N ALA A 125 -12.39 -1.96 12.58
CA ALA A 125 -12.06 -3.35 12.84
C ALA A 125 -12.71 -3.81 14.16
N PRO A 126 -13.48 -4.91 14.15
CA PRO A 126 -14.22 -5.33 15.34
C PRO A 126 -13.32 -6.01 16.34
N HIS A 127 -13.82 -6.14 17.57
CA HIS A 127 -13.27 -7.11 18.51
C HIS A 127 -13.94 -8.48 18.28
N SER A 128 -13.18 -9.56 18.41
CA SER A 128 -13.65 -10.93 18.26
C SER A 128 -13.51 -11.72 19.57
N ILE A 129 -14.28 -12.79 19.65
CA ILE A 129 -14.22 -13.73 20.78
C ILE A 129 -14.41 -15.16 20.26
N PHE A 130 -13.62 -16.10 20.79
CA PHE A 130 -13.81 -17.53 20.59
C PHE A 130 -14.89 -18.03 21.57
N TYR A 131 -16.15 -18.17 21.07
CA TYR A 131 -17.30 -18.42 21.93
C TYR A 131 -18.04 -19.73 21.67
N ARG A 132 -17.77 -20.44 20.56
CA ARG A 132 -18.56 -21.61 20.16
C ARG A 132 -18.66 -22.69 21.23
N ASP A 133 -17.62 -22.88 22.05
CA ASP A 133 -17.53 -23.89 23.09
C ASP A 133 -17.68 -23.32 24.52
N GLU A 134 -18.00 -22.03 24.64
CA GLU A 134 -18.09 -21.35 25.93
C GLU A 134 -19.54 -21.18 26.39
N LYS A 135 -19.81 -21.39 27.68
CA LYS A 135 -21.14 -21.18 28.26
C LYS A 135 -21.44 -19.73 28.66
N LYS A 136 -20.41 -18.91 28.85
CA LYS A 136 -20.53 -17.50 29.24
C LYS A 136 -19.47 -16.66 28.54
N ILE A 137 -19.86 -15.47 28.09
CA ILE A 137 -18.93 -14.48 27.54
C ILE A 137 -18.19 -13.82 28.74
N SER A 138 -16.88 -13.75 28.64
CA SER A 138 -16.04 -12.94 29.49
C SER A 138 -15.44 -11.79 28.71
N GLU A 139 -15.60 -10.55 29.17
CA GLU A 139 -15.05 -9.35 28.53
C GLU A 139 -13.52 -9.42 28.36
N ASN A 140 -12.84 -10.12 29.28
CA ASN A 140 -11.38 -10.31 29.22
C ASN A 140 -10.91 -11.19 28.04
N LYS A 141 -11.82 -11.80 27.27
CA LYS A 141 -11.52 -12.64 26.10
C LYS A 141 -11.71 -11.91 24.76
N LEU A 142 -12.06 -10.62 24.78
CA LEU A 142 -12.18 -9.84 23.56
C LEU A 142 -10.81 -9.56 22.94
N LEU A 143 -10.64 -9.95 21.68
CA LEU A 143 -9.44 -9.68 20.88
C LEU A 143 -9.72 -8.51 19.94
N ASP A 144 -8.92 -7.45 20.03
CA ASP A 144 -8.90 -6.40 19.02
C ASP A 144 -8.32 -6.97 17.73
N THR A 145 -9.17 -7.18 16.72
CA THR A 145 -8.73 -7.81 15.45
C THR A 145 -7.79 -6.92 14.64
N MET A 146 -7.84 -5.60 14.81
CA MET A 146 -6.87 -4.71 14.19
C MET A 146 -5.46 -4.96 14.73
N VAL A 147 -5.35 -5.07 16.04
CA VAL A 147 -4.07 -5.32 16.72
C VAL A 147 -3.61 -6.75 16.47
N ASN A 148 -4.47 -7.73 16.73
CA ASN A 148 -4.10 -9.14 16.65
C ASN A 148 -3.74 -9.60 15.23
N ASP A 149 -4.54 -9.22 14.23
CA ASP A 149 -4.41 -9.73 12.86
C ASP A 149 -3.52 -8.83 11.99
N GLY A 150 -3.34 -7.56 12.39
CA GLY A 150 -2.62 -6.57 11.58
C GLY A 150 -1.28 -6.11 12.17
N LEU A 151 -1.12 -6.09 13.50
CA LEU A 151 -0.03 -5.40 14.17
C LEU A 151 0.81 -6.26 15.11
N ILE A 152 0.36 -7.49 15.42
CA ILE A 152 1.12 -8.45 16.24
C ILE A 152 1.82 -9.46 15.36
N ASP A 153 3.10 -9.72 15.64
CA ASP A 153 3.83 -10.82 15.02
C ASP A 153 3.28 -12.16 15.53
N ALA A 154 2.81 -12.98 14.59
CA ALA A 154 2.15 -14.25 14.91
C ALA A 154 3.09 -15.32 15.46
N PHE A 155 4.40 -15.18 15.28
CA PHE A 155 5.42 -16.16 15.70
C PHE A 155 6.00 -15.81 17.07
N ASN A 156 6.19 -14.52 17.33
CA ASN A 156 6.86 -14.02 18.53
C ASN A 156 5.89 -13.32 19.50
N ASN A 157 4.64 -13.12 19.10
CA ASN A 157 3.57 -12.53 19.94
C ASN A 157 3.94 -11.16 20.53
N TYR A 158 4.55 -10.28 19.70
CA TYR A 158 4.83 -8.91 20.06
C TYR A 158 4.43 -7.95 18.92
N HIS A 159 4.28 -6.68 19.24
CA HIS A 159 3.88 -5.66 18.26
C HIS A 159 4.95 -5.46 17.18
N MET A 160 4.54 -5.16 15.93
CA MET A 160 5.44 -4.89 14.82
C MET A 160 6.49 -3.81 15.10
N GLY A 161 6.21 -2.87 16.01
CA GLY A 161 7.19 -1.88 16.47
C GLY A 161 8.43 -2.48 17.14
N VAL A 162 8.32 -3.65 17.77
CA VAL A 162 9.48 -4.38 18.31
C VAL A 162 10.38 -4.87 17.18
N THR A 163 9.83 -5.29 16.04
CA THR A 163 10.64 -5.65 14.88
C THR A 163 11.42 -4.45 14.33
N ALA A 164 10.85 -3.24 14.43
CA ALA A 164 11.54 -2.01 14.04
C ALA A 164 12.68 -1.66 15.01
N GLU A 165 12.51 -1.89 16.32
CA GLU A 165 13.60 -1.76 17.31
C GLU A 165 14.72 -2.77 17.02
N ASN A 166 14.38 -4.01 16.64
CA ASN A 166 15.36 -5.02 16.25
C ASN A 166 16.19 -4.57 15.04
N VAL A 167 15.54 -3.96 14.04
CA VAL A 167 16.23 -3.39 12.87
C VAL A 167 17.09 -2.21 13.29
N ALA A 168 16.57 -1.29 14.11
CA ALA A 168 17.35 -0.13 14.59
C ALA A 168 18.60 -0.58 15.33
N LYS A 169 18.48 -1.58 16.22
CA LYS A 169 19.62 -2.16 16.94
C LYS A 169 20.63 -2.82 15.99
N LYS A 170 20.16 -3.65 15.05
CA LYS A 170 21.03 -4.39 14.12
C LYS A 170 21.84 -3.47 13.21
N PHE A 171 21.28 -2.35 12.78
CA PHE A 171 21.90 -1.39 11.86
C PHE A 171 22.44 -0.13 12.55
N ASN A 172 22.44 -0.10 13.89
CA ASN A 172 22.88 1.04 14.69
C ASN A 172 22.19 2.36 14.26
N ILE A 173 20.88 2.31 14.02
CA ILE A 173 20.09 3.47 13.63
C ILE A 173 19.59 4.17 14.89
N SER A 174 20.08 5.37 15.12
CA SER A 174 19.75 6.17 16.31
C SER A 174 18.30 6.69 16.28
N ARG A 175 17.80 7.10 17.44
CA ARG A 175 16.52 7.80 17.58
C ARG A 175 16.51 9.09 16.74
N GLN A 176 17.59 9.86 16.79
CA GLN A 176 17.72 11.10 16.05
C GLN A 176 17.60 10.87 14.54
N GLU A 177 18.29 9.89 13.98
CA GLU A 177 18.21 9.56 12.54
C GLU A 177 16.77 9.16 12.12
N GLN A 178 16.07 8.44 12.98
CA GLN A 178 14.67 8.06 12.73
C GLN A 178 13.74 9.28 12.73
N ASP A 179 13.91 10.19 13.68
CA ASP A 179 13.12 11.40 13.79
C ASP A 179 13.43 12.38 12.62
N GLU A 180 14.69 12.51 12.19
CA GLU A 180 15.10 13.28 11.02
C GLU A 180 14.46 12.72 9.73
N PHE A 181 14.46 11.39 9.57
CA PHE A 181 13.82 10.72 8.46
C PHE A 181 12.30 11.01 8.44
N ALA A 182 11.64 10.87 9.59
CA ALA A 182 10.21 11.14 9.73
C ALA A 182 9.87 12.61 9.43
N LEU A 183 10.65 13.55 9.96
CA LEU A 183 10.49 14.97 9.69
C LEU A 183 10.66 15.28 8.19
N ASN A 184 11.62 14.64 7.52
CA ASN A 184 11.82 14.80 6.09
C ASN A 184 10.64 14.27 5.27
N SER A 185 10.06 13.11 5.65
CA SER A 185 8.84 12.57 5.05
C SER A 185 7.68 13.56 5.16
N GLN A 186 7.46 14.16 6.35
CA GLN A 186 6.43 15.18 6.57
C GLN A 186 6.66 16.43 5.71
N LYS A 187 7.89 16.95 5.66
CA LYS A 187 8.25 18.12 4.83
C LYS A 187 8.04 17.87 3.34
N LYS A 188 8.44 16.70 2.84
CA LYS A 188 8.18 16.30 1.45
C LYS A 188 6.69 16.25 1.16
N THR A 189 5.88 15.69 2.06
CA THR A 189 4.43 15.62 1.92
C THR A 189 3.78 17.00 1.95
N GLU A 190 4.17 17.88 2.88
CA GLU A 190 3.67 19.25 2.95
C GLU A 190 3.97 20.01 1.65
N LYS A 191 5.19 19.89 1.14
CA LYS A 191 5.57 20.47 -0.15
C LYS A 191 4.76 19.89 -1.31
N ALA A 192 4.55 18.57 -1.34
CA ALA A 192 3.77 17.91 -2.37
C ALA A 192 2.31 18.38 -2.41
N PHE A 193 1.69 18.63 -1.24
CA PHE A 193 0.35 19.23 -1.17
C PHE A 193 0.35 20.68 -1.66
N LYS A 194 1.32 21.51 -1.26
CA LYS A 194 1.45 22.88 -1.75
C LYS A 194 1.61 22.94 -3.27
N ASP A 195 2.35 22.01 -3.83
CA ASP A 195 2.61 21.89 -5.27
C ASP A 195 1.51 21.11 -6.03
N ASN A 196 0.38 20.77 -5.39
CA ASN A 196 -0.75 19.98 -5.93
C ASN A 196 -0.34 18.65 -6.60
N LYS A 197 0.67 17.97 -6.05
CA LYS A 197 1.24 16.76 -6.64
C LYS A 197 0.33 15.52 -6.55
N PHE A 198 -0.63 15.53 -5.67
CA PHE A 198 -1.58 14.43 -5.47
C PHE A 198 -2.92 14.61 -6.21
N SER A 199 -3.12 15.72 -6.93
CA SER A 199 -4.40 16.05 -7.57
C SER A 199 -4.87 15.02 -8.60
N ASP A 200 -3.94 14.37 -9.32
CA ASP A 200 -4.25 13.41 -10.37
C ASP A 200 -4.51 12.00 -9.83
N GLU A 201 -4.15 11.73 -8.57
CA GLU A 201 -4.26 10.40 -7.97
C GLU A 201 -5.35 10.29 -6.91
N ILE A 202 -5.67 11.39 -6.21
CA ILE A 202 -6.68 11.43 -5.14
C ILE A 202 -8.05 11.74 -5.73
N ILE A 203 -9.02 10.89 -5.42
CA ILE A 203 -10.42 11.15 -5.73
C ILE A 203 -11.12 11.83 -4.57
N ARG A 204 -11.98 12.79 -4.89
CA ARG A 204 -12.79 13.48 -3.90
C ARG A 204 -13.89 12.57 -3.38
N ILE A 205 -13.98 12.40 -2.07
CA ILE A 205 -15.06 11.67 -1.41
C ILE A 205 -16.05 12.68 -0.80
N ASN A 206 -17.32 12.51 -1.10
CA ASN A 206 -18.39 13.20 -0.38
C ASN A 206 -19.16 12.16 0.46
N HIS A 207 -19.03 12.23 1.76
CA HIS A 207 -19.72 11.34 2.68
C HIS A 207 -20.45 12.11 3.77
N SER A 208 -21.78 11.94 3.83
CA SER A 208 -22.64 12.61 4.84
C SER A 208 -22.48 14.14 4.87
N GLY A 209 -22.29 14.77 3.71
CA GLY A 209 -22.11 16.23 3.60
C GLY A 209 -20.69 16.73 3.84
N ASN A 210 -19.79 15.87 4.28
CA ASN A 210 -18.39 16.19 4.45
C ASN A 210 -17.59 15.82 3.19
N ILE A 211 -16.75 16.75 2.75
CA ILE A 211 -15.89 16.56 1.59
C ILE A 211 -14.49 16.26 2.10
N LEU A 212 -13.95 15.11 1.67
CA LEU A 212 -12.55 14.73 1.88
C LEU A 212 -11.86 14.64 0.51
N ASP A 213 -10.90 15.53 0.27
CA ASP A 213 -10.12 15.63 -0.98
C ASP A 213 -8.60 15.65 -0.74
N LYS A 214 -8.18 15.48 0.52
CA LYS A 214 -6.78 15.43 0.95
C LYS A 214 -6.58 14.37 2.02
N ASP A 215 -5.35 13.84 2.08
CA ASP A 215 -4.97 12.95 3.18
C ASP A 215 -5.04 13.68 4.52
N GLU A 216 -5.60 13.03 5.54
CA GLU A 216 -5.81 13.63 6.87
C GLU A 216 -4.61 13.44 7.80
N HIS A 217 -3.75 12.44 7.51
CA HIS A 217 -2.68 12.06 8.42
C HIS A 217 -1.49 13.05 8.47
N PRO A 218 -1.13 13.77 7.38
CA PRO A 218 0.03 14.66 7.36
C PRO A 218 -0.04 15.76 8.42
N ARG A 219 1.09 16.00 9.07
CA ARG A 219 1.24 17.04 10.11
C ARG A 219 1.99 18.22 9.51
N THR A 220 1.32 19.33 9.36
CA THR A 220 1.92 20.58 8.88
C THR A 220 2.74 21.26 9.97
N ASN A 221 3.79 21.97 9.55
CA ASN A 221 4.67 22.75 10.44
C ASN A 221 5.36 21.95 11.55
N LEU A 222 5.51 20.64 11.39
CA LEU A 222 6.19 19.78 12.35
C LEU A 222 7.67 20.18 12.50
N LYS A 223 8.16 20.23 13.74
CA LYS A 223 9.55 20.56 14.09
C LYS A 223 10.23 19.36 14.72
N MET A 224 11.56 19.32 14.67
CA MET A 224 12.35 18.30 15.34
C MET A 224 12.06 18.21 16.82
N SER A 225 11.94 19.37 17.49
CA SER A 225 11.61 19.47 18.91
C SER A 225 10.24 18.86 19.28
N ASP A 226 9.32 18.65 18.33
CA ASP A 226 8.05 18.00 18.58
C ASP A 226 8.20 16.47 18.56
N LEU A 227 9.08 15.93 17.71
CA LEU A 227 9.43 14.52 17.66
C LEU A 227 10.26 14.08 18.88
N GLU A 228 11.25 14.86 19.27
CA GLU A 228 12.13 14.60 20.41
C GLU A 228 11.37 14.40 21.74
N LYS A 229 10.23 15.08 21.91
CA LYS A 229 9.37 14.97 23.11
C LYS A 229 8.59 13.65 23.18
N LEU A 230 8.47 12.91 22.05
CA LEU A 230 7.67 11.70 22.00
C LEU A 230 8.36 10.57 22.76
N ARG A 231 7.57 9.85 23.55
CA ARG A 231 8.03 8.66 24.26
C ARG A 231 8.08 7.46 23.31
N THR A 232 9.02 6.56 23.57
CA THR A 232 9.04 5.23 22.94
C THR A 232 7.86 4.40 23.45
N VAL A 233 7.27 3.59 22.57
CA VAL A 233 5.99 2.91 22.88
C VAL A 233 6.04 1.39 22.75
N PHE A 234 7.12 0.84 22.21
CA PHE A 234 7.22 -0.60 21.92
C PHE A 234 8.26 -1.31 22.78
N GLN A 235 9.21 -0.60 23.33
CA GLN A 235 10.27 -1.12 24.17
C GLN A 235 10.76 -0.04 25.14
N ASP A 236 11.05 -0.44 26.40
CA ASP A 236 11.71 0.45 27.35
C ASP A 236 13.09 0.84 26.83
N ASN A 237 13.41 2.12 26.92
CA ASN A 237 14.64 2.70 26.35
C ASN A 237 14.84 2.40 24.86
N GLY A 238 13.72 2.21 24.12
CA GLY A 238 13.74 2.03 22.67
C GLY A 238 13.97 3.32 21.91
N THR A 239 13.81 3.25 20.58
CA THR A 239 14.03 4.38 19.66
C THR A 239 12.78 4.68 18.81
N VAL A 240 11.85 3.74 18.73
CA VAL A 240 10.65 3.85 17.89
C VAL A 240 9.52 4.55 18.63
N THR A 241 8.94 5.55 18.02
CA THR A 241 7.87 6.40 18.57
C THR A 241 6.70 6.51 17.59
N PRO A 242 5.53 7.02 18.02
CA PRO A 242 4.44 7.33 17.11
C PRO A 242 4.80 8.38 16.04
N GLY A 243 5.86 9.15 16.23
CA GLY A 243 6.31 10.17 15.30
C GLY A 243 7.19 9.64 14.17
N ASN A 244 7.90 8.53 14.41
CA ASN A 244 8.79 7.90 13.43
C ASN A 244 8.29 6.53 12.95
N SER A 245 6.99 6.27 13.16
CA SER A 245 6.22 5.13 12.68
C SER A 245 5.07 5.59 11.80
N SER A 246 4.60 4.73 10.90
CA SER A 246 3.35 4.97 10.17
C SER A 246 2.14 4.94 11.10
N GLY A 247 1.06 5.58 10.69
CA GLY A 247 -0.20 5.61 11.44
C GLY A 247 -1.10 4.41 11.16
N ILE A 248 -2.17 4.33 11.94
CA ILE A 248 -3.35 3.50 11.72
C ILE A 248 -4.30 4.30 10.83
N ASN A 249 -4.68 3.77 9.68
CA ASN A 249 -5.34 4.55 8.64
C ASN A 249 -6.41 3.77 7.88
N ASP A 250 -7.26 4.52 7.19
CA ASP A 250 -8.35 4.03 6.35
C ASP A 250 -8.14 4.49 4.92
N GLY A 251 -8.40 3.66 3.91
CA GLY A 251 -8.28 4.06 2.52
C GLY A 251 -8.35 2.91 1.53
N ALA A 252 -8.41 3.27 0.25
CA ALA A 252 -8.38 2.33 -0.87
C ALA A 252 -7.59 2.90 -2.04
N ALA A 253 -7.01 2.02 -2.83
CA ALA A 253 -6.35 2.34 -4.09
C ALA A 253 -6.60 1.23 -5.10
N ALA A 254 -6.75 1.59 -6.37
CA ALA A 254 -6.95 0.60 -7.42
C ALA A 254 -6.31 1.02 -8.75
N LEU A 255 -6.02 0.02 -9.57
CA LEU A 255 -5.42 0.15 -10.89
C LEU A 255 -6.21 -0.70 -11.89
N LEU A 256 -6.36 -0.20 -13.11
CA LEU A 256 -6.86 -0.96 -14.25
C LEU A 256 -5.69 -1.55 -15.02
N LEU A 257 -5.64 -2.85 -15.08
CA LEU A 257 -4.65 -3.63 -15.82
C LEU A 257 -5.29 -4.21 -17.07
N THR A 258 -4.55 -4.23 -18.18
CA THR A 258 -4.98 -4.92 -19.40
C THR A 258 -3.76 -5.38 -20.22
N SER A 259 -3.98 -6.20 -21.23
CA SER A 259 -2.93 -6.51 -22.20
C SER A 259 -2.58 -5.28 -23.05
N LEU A 260 -1.32 -5.17 -23.47
CA LEU A 260 -0.89 -4.08 -24.37
C LEU A 260 -1.72 -4.10 -25.69
N GLU A 261 -1.98 -5.29 -26.21
CA GLU A 261 -2.82 -5.47 -27.40
C GLU A 261 -4.21 -4.86 -27.24
N GLN A 262 -4.86 -5.08 -26.08
CA GLN A 262 -6.17 -4.52 -25.82
C GLN A 262 -6.13 -2.99 -25.67
N ALA A 263 -5.09 -2.45 -25.06
CA ALA A 263 -4.87 -1.00 -24.98
C ALA A 263 -4.70 -0.38 -26.39
N GLU A 264 -3.92 -1.02 -27.25
CA GLU A 264 -3.72 -0.60 -28.64
C GLU A 264 -5.02 -0.65 -29.45
N LYS A 265 -5.79 -1.74 -29.35
CA LYS A 265 -7.12 -1.88 -30.02
C LYS A 265 -8.08 -0.75 -29.61
N LYS A 266 -7.99 -0.29 -28.37
CA LYS A 266 -8.83 0.82 -27.88
C LYS A 266 -8.22 2.21 -28.13
N SER A 267 -7.04 2.30 -28.70
CA SER A 267 -6.30 3.55 -28.88
C SER A 267 -6.12 4.30 -27.55
N ILE A 268 -5.77 3.56 -26.49
CA ILE A 268 -5.50 4.10 -25.16
C ILE A 268 -3.99 4.06 -24.93
N LYS A 269 -3.42 5.20 -24.54
CA LYS A 269 -2.02 5.26 -24.11
C LYS A 269 -1.91 4.79 -22.67
N PRO A 270 -1.16 3.70 -22.39
CA PRO A 270 -0.94 3.25 -21.03
C PRO A 270 -0.11 4.25 -20.21
N LEU A 271 -0.25 4.19 -18.89
CA LEU A 271 0.56 4.94 -17.93
C LEU A 271 1.95 4.31 -17.73
N ALA A 272 1.97 2.97 -17.62
CA ALA A 272 3.18 2.18 -17.42
C ALA A 272 2.93 0.73 -17.83
N LYS A 273 4.01 -0.03 -18.06
CA LYS A 273 3.97 -1.50 -18.13
C LYS A 273 4.56 -2.11 -16.85
N ILE A 274 4.06 -3.28 -16.47
CA ILE A 274 4.64 -4.09 -15.41
C ILE A 274 5.79 -4.91 -16.02
N VAL A 275 7.00 -4.73 -15.48
CA VAL A 275 8.21 -5.37 -16.01
C VAL A 275 8.54 -6.65 -15.26
N SER A 276 8.56 -6.58 -13.95
CA SER A 276 8.91 -7.71 -13.08
C SER A 276 8.40 -7.51 -11.67
N TRP A 277 8.42 -8.57 -10.89
CA TRP A 277 8.08 -8.55 -9.48
C TRP A 277 8.81 -9.68 -8.72
N ALA A 278 8.91 -9.51 -7.39
CA ALA A 278 9.35 -10.55 -6.49
C ALA A 278 8.61 -10.48 -5.16
N SER A 279 8.40 -11.62 -4.54
CA SER A 279 7.98 -11.75 -3.15
C SER A 279 8.94 -12.74 -2.47
N VAL A 280 9.42 -12.38 -1.29
CA VAL A 280 10.47 -13.12 -0.58
C VAL A 280 10.10 -13.29 0.89
N GLY A 281 10.63 -14.34 1.53
CA GLY A 281 10.59 -14.51 2.97
C GLY A 281 11.89 -14.01 3.62
N VAL A 282 11.78 -13.48 4.83
CA VAL A 282 12.90 -13.10 5.69
C VAL A 282 12.57 -13.48 7.14
N ASP A 283 13.54 -13.36 8.03
CA ASP A 283 13.31 -13.56 9.47
C ASP A 283 12.17 -12.65 9.96
N PRO A 284 11.09 -13.22 10.56
CA PRO A 284 9.98 -12.43 11.09
C PRO A 284 10.41 -11.36 12.09
N THR A 285 11.43 -11.61 12.90
CA THR A 285 11.95 -10.64 13.87
C THR A 285 12.59 -9.41 13.22
N LEU A 286 12.90 -9.52 11.93
CA LEU A 286 13.52 -8.50 11.09
C LEU A 286 12.68 -8.21 9.83
N MET A 287 11.35 -8.33 9.93
CA MET A 287 10.44 -8.19 8.79
C MET A 287 10.67 -6.92 7.97
N GLY A 288 11.14 -5.84 8.62
CA GLY A 288 11.45 -4.57 7.97
C GLY A 288 12.50 -4.66 6.86
N LEU A 289 13.32 -5.72 6.84
CA LEU A 289 14.36 -5.94 5.81
C LEU A 289 13.85 -6.64 4.54
N GLY A 290 12.61 -7.12 4.54
CA GLY A 290 12.00 -7.80 3.39
C GLY A 290 12.16 -7.08 2.05
N PRO A 291 12.03 -5.74 1.97
CA PRO A 291 12.24 -4.98 0.74
C PRO A 291 13.61 -5.17 0.09
N ILE A 292 14.67 -5.42 0.87
CA ILE A 292 16.04 -5.55 0.35
C ILE A 292 16.11 -6.66 -0.69
N GLU A 293 15.78 -7.89 -0.29
CA GLU A 293 15.82 -9.04 -1.19
C GLU A 293 14.71 -9.00 -2.24
N ALA A 294 13.53 -8.46 -1.90
CA ALA A 294 12.45 -8.30 -2.86
C ALA A 294 12.85 -7.38 -4.03
N VAL A 295 13.50 -6.24 -3.74
CA VAL A 295 14.00 -5.31 -4.77
C VAL A 295 15.12 -5.95 -5.57
N ARG A 296 16.10 -6.60 -4.93
CA ARG A 296 17.21 -7.31 -5.62
C ARG A 296 16.67 -8.36 -6.62
N GLU A 297 15.75 -9.20 -6.18
CA GLU A 297 15.16 -10.21 -7.05
C GLU A 297 14.25 -9.63 -8.15
N ALA A 298 13.47 -8.60 -7.86
CA ALA A 298 12.65 -7.95 -8.87
C ALA A 298 13.51 -7.26 -9.95
N THR A 299 14.55 -6.54 -9.56
CA THR A 299 15.46 -5.85 -10.50
C THR A 299 16.29 -6.83 -11.32
N LYS A 300 16.72 -7.95 -10.72
CA LYS A 300 17.38 -9.05 -11.43
C LYS A 300 16.49 -9.64 -12.52
N LYS A 301 15.21 -9.89 -12.23
CA LYS A 301 14.22 -10.36 -13.21
C LYS A 301 13.96 -9.33 -14.31
N ALA A 302 13.96 -8.03 -13.98
CA ALA A 302 13.87 -6.94 -14.93
C ALA A 302 15.13 -6.78 -15.79
N LYS A 303 16.24 -7.39 -15.39
CA LYS A 303 17.59 -7.18 -15.95
C LYS A 303 18.03 -5.70 -15.81
N TRP A 304 17.67 -5.08 -14.70
CA TRP A 304 18.05 -3.70 -14.36
C TRP A 304 19.10 -3.67 -13.27
N ARG A 305 19.98 -2.69 -13.34
CA ARG A 305 20.81 -2.30 -12.20
C ARG A 305 20.02 -1.35 -11.30
N LEU A 306 20.33 -1.31 -10.00
CA LEU A 306 19.63 -0.44 -9.05
C LEU A 306 19.80 1.05 -9.37
N ASP A 307 20.96 1.46 -9.88
CA ASP A 307 21.27 2.84 -10.24
C ASP A 307 20.47 3.35 -11.46
N GLU A 308 19.98 2.43 -12.31
CA GLU A 308 19.13 2.74 -13.47
C GLU A 308 17.68 3.07 -13.07
N ILE A 309 17.27 2.74 -11.85
CA ILE A 309 15.93 3.06 -11.38
C ILE A 309 15.86 4.56 -11.04
N ASP A 310 14.89 5.22 -11.64
CA ASP A 310 14.70 6.65 -11.48
C ASP A 310 14.03 7.03 -10.16
N LEU A 311 13.01 6.27 -9.77
CA LEU A 311 12.20 6.53 -8.58
C LEU A 311 11.86 5.24 -7.83
N PHE A 312 11.85 5.35 -6.50
CA PHE A 312 11.40 4.29 -5.59
C PHE A 312 10.26 4.81 -4.71
N GLU A 313 9.23 3.96 -4.55
CA GLU A 313 8.27 4.08 -3.46
C GLU A 313 8.50 2.92 -2.50
N ILE A 314 9.10 3.19 -1.36
CA ILE A 314 9.36 2.25 -0.27
C ILE A 314 8.36 2.56 0.84
N ASN A 315 7.48 1.63 1.18
CA ASN A 315 6.52 1.88 2.24
C ASN A 315 7.22 2.13 3.58
N GLU A 316 6.96 3.28 4.17
CA GLU A 316 7.56 3.70 5.44
C GLU A 316 6.72 3.16 6.62
N ALA A 317 6.76 1.84 6.86
CA ALA A 317 6.11 1.29 8.03
C ALA A 317 6.76 1.86 9.32
N PHE A 318 8.08 1.97 9.31
CA PHE A 318 8.91 2.57 10.36
C PHE A 318 10.11 3.29 9.73
N ALA A 319 10.57 4.38 10.35
CA ALA A 319 11.77 5.09 9.90
C ALA A 319 13.01 4.18 9.94
N ALA A 320 13.21 3.43 11.04
CA ALA A 320 14.33 2.50 11.17
C ALA A 320 14.39 1.50 10.01
N GLN A 321 13.25 0.91 9.66
CA GLN A 321 13.14 -0.02 8.53
C GLN A 321 13.49 0.65 7.20
N SER A 322 12.96 1.84 6.94
CA SER A 322 13.19 2.56 5.67
C SER A 322 14.66 2.97 5.52
N ILE A 323 15.28 3.45 6.59
CA ILE A 323 16.71 3.81 6.62
C ILE A 323 17.58 2.59 6.33
N ALA A 324 17.30 1.45 7.00
CA ALA A 324 18.06 0.21 6.79
C ALA A 324 17.96 -0.26 5.33
N VAL A 325 16.76 -0.25 4.74
CA VAL A 325 16.53 -0.66 3.34
C VAL A 325 17.29 0.24 2.37
N ILE A 326 17.22 1.56 2.53
CA ILE A 326 17.90 2.52 1.66
C ILE A 326 19.43 2.33 1.73
N ARG A 327 19.98 2.15 2.93
CA ARG A 327 21.42 1.91 3.15
C ARG A 327 21.91 0.62 2.52
N GLU A 328 21.21 -0.48 2.77
CA GLU A 328 21.59 -1.82 2.27
C GLU A 328 21.48 -1.96 0.76
N LEU A 329 20.56 -1.25 0.15
CA LEU A 329 20.43 -1.19 -1.30
C LEU A 329 21.36 -0.17 -1.96
N GLY A 330 22.00 0.71 -1.19
CA GLY A 330 22.83 1.79 -1.72
C GLY A 330 22.08 2.79 -2.59
N ILE A 331 20.79 3.00 -2.30
CA ILE A 331 19.91 3.86 -3.11
C ILE A 331 20.10 5.34 -2.69
N ASN A 332 20.18 6.22 -3.69
CA ASN A 332 20.12 7.65 -3.42
C ASN A 332 18.75 8.02 -2.84
N GLN A 333 18.74 8.58 -1.62
CA GLN A 333 17.54 8.98 -0.89
C GLN A 333 16.70 10.02 -1.64
N ASP A 334 17.29 10.81 -2.53
CA ASP A 334 16.55 11.79 -3.36
C ASP A 334 15.65 11.14 -4.41
N LYS A 335 15.84 9.83 -4.69
CA LYS A 335 14.99 9.04 -5.56
C LYS A 335 13.87 8.33 -4.79
N VAL A 336 13.87 8.38 -3.45
CA VAL A 336 12.96 7.61 -2.60
C VAL A 336 11.88 8.51 -2.02
N ASN A 337 10.61 8.06 -2.16
CA ASN A 337 9.44 8.71 -1.56
C ASN A 337 9.51 10.24 -1.71
N VAL A 338 9.63 10.66 -2.96
CA VAL A 338 9.95 12.07 -3.29
C VAL A 338 8.83 13.05 -2.91
N ASN A 339 7.64 12.53 -2.62
CA ASN A 339 6.49 13.27 -2.12
C ASN A 339 6.14 12.93 -0.66
N GLY A 340 7.07 12.31 0.08
CA GLY A 340 6.83 11.73 1.39
C GLY A 340 6.25 10.33 1.30
N GLY A 341 6.21 9.60 2.41
CA GLY A 341 5.75 8.21 2.48
C GLY A 341 4.77 7.98 3.63
N ALA A 342 4.61 6.72 4.05
CA ALA A 342 3.55 6.31 4.96
C ALA A 342 3.64 6.91 6.38
N ILE A 343 4.82 7.32 6.84
CA ILE A 343 4.97 8.05 8.12
C ILE A 343 4.17 9.36 8.08
N ALA A 344 4.17 10.03 6.92
CA ALA A 344 3.43 11.27 6.74
C ALA A 344 2.01 11.03 6.18
N LEU A 345 1.87 10.17 5.18
CA LEU A 345 0.59 9.95 4.47
C LEU A 345 -0.34 8.96 5.17
N GLY A 346 0.21 8.00 5.92
CA GLY A 346 -0.55 6.93 6.55
C GLY A 346 -0.39 5.56 5.88
N HIS A 347 -0.82 4.50 6.60
CA HIS A 347 -0.62 3.10 6.22
C HIS A 347 -1.89 2.25 6.36
N PRO A 348 -2.91 2.43 5.49
CA PRO A 348 -4.04 1.49 5.42
C PRO A 348 -3.51 0.15 4.89
N ILE A 349 -3.26 -0.82 5.80
CA ILE A 349 -2.38 -1.97 5.55
C ILE A 349 -2.72 -2.74 4.27
N GLY A 350 -3.97 -3.13 4.04
CA GLY A 350 -4.39 -3.87 2.86
C GLY A 350 -4.36 -3.06 1.55
N ALA A 351 -4.42 -1.72 1.65
CA ALA A 351 -4.41 -0.82 0.50
C ALA A 351 -3.02 -0.29 0.14
N SER A 352 -2.08 -0.29 1.07
CA SER A 352 -0.81 0.43 0.95
C SER A 352 0.03 0.01 -0.25
N GLY A 353 0.05 -1.27 -0.60
CA GLY A 353 0.81 -1.74 -1.76
C GLY A 353 0.31 -1.15 -3.08
N ALA A 354 -0.99 -1.03 -3.26
CA ALA A 354 -1.60 -0.35 -4.40
C ALA A 354 -1.38 1.17 -4.32
N ARG A 355 -1.49 1.76 -3.11
CA ARG A 355 -1.30 3.19 -2.88
C ARG A 355 0.08 3.66 -3.31
N ILE A 356 1.15 2.98 -2.89
CA ILE A 356 2.51 3.39 -3.27
C ILE A 356 2.73 3.26 -4.79
N LEU A 357 2.15 2.23 -5.41
CA LEU A 357 2.25 2.07 -6.86
C LEU A 357 1.51 3.17 -7.62
N VAL A 358 0.34 3.60 -7.15
CA VAL A 358 -0.41 4.73 -7.71
C VAL A 358 0.46 5.99 -7.65
N THR A 359 1.01 6.32 -6.49
CA THR A 359 1.87 7.51 -6.32
C THR A 359 3.11 7.45 -7.22
N LEU A 360 3.77 6.28 -7.30
CA LEU A 360 4.94 6.07 -8.16
C LEU A 360 4.62 6.36 -9.64
N ILE A 361 3.52 5.82 -10.15
CA ILE A 361 3.09 6.00 -11.54
C ILE A 361 2.87 7.49 -11.85
N HIS A 362 2.12 8.19 -11.01
CA HIS A 362 1.85 9.61 -11.22
C HIS A 362 3.11 10.47 -11.14
N GLU A 363 4.02 10.17 -10.22
CA GLU A 363 5.28 10.92 -10.11
C GLU A 363 6.23 10.63 -11.27
N MET A 364 6.32 9.37 -11.74
CA MET A 364 7.07 9.03 -12.95
C MET A 364 6.54 9.80 -14.17
N LYS A 365 5.21 9.87 -14.33
CA LYS A 365 4.57 10.65 -15.41
C LYS A 365 4.95 12.14 -15.31
N ARG A 366 4.81 12.73 -14.12
CA ARG A 366 5.06 14.15 -13.87
C ARG A 366 6.51 14.54 -14.12
N ARG A 367 7.46 13.74 -13.65
CA ARG A 367 8.91 13.97 -13.82
C ARG A 367 9.46 13.44 -15.14
N LYS A 368 8.64 12.82 -15.97
CA LYS A 368 9.06 12.15 -17.23
C LYS A 368 10.16 11.09 -16.97
N LYS A 369 10.05 10.37 -15.85
CA LYS A 369 10.96 9.28 -15.46
C LYS A 369 10.46 7.96 -16.05
N ASN A 370 11.39 7.03 -16.31
CA ASN A 370 11.09 5.83 -17.07
C ASN A 370 11.01 4.57 -16.22
N LYS A 371 11.92 4.38 -15.25
CA LYS A 371 12.00 3.16 -14.45
C LYS A 371 11.61 3.46 -13.00
N GLY A 372 10.68 2.68 -12.46
CA GLY A 372 10.23 2.81 -11.08
C GLY A 372 10.13 1.46 -10.36
N CYS A 373 10.31 1.48 -9.05
CA CYS A 373 10.14 0.32 -8.20
C CYS A 373 9.31 0.67 -6.95
N ALA A 374 8.25 -0.08 -6.71
CA ALA A 374 7.44 -0.02 -5.48
C ALA A 374 7.74 -1.25 -4.62
N THR A 375 7.93 -1.07 -3.32
CA THR A 375 8.26 -2.16 -2.39
C THR A 375 7.74 -1.93 -0.99
N LEU A 376 7.42 -3.04 -0.29
CA LEU A 376 6.95 -3.04 1.10
C LEU A 376 7.62 -4.15 1.90
N CYS A 377 7.86 -3.87 3.18
CA CYS A 377 8.03 -4.90 4.20
C CYS A 377 6.63 -5.43 4.60
N ILE A 378 6.59 -6.64 5.08
CA ILE A 378 5.34 -7.36 5.35
C ILE A 378 5.48 -8.09 6.68
N GLY A 379 4.51 -7.92 7.56
CA GLY A 379 4.41 -8.66 8.82
C GLY A 379 4.48 -10.17 8.62
N GLY A 380 5.07 -10.89 9.57
CA GLY A 380 5.37 -12.31 9.43
C GLY A 380 6.68 -12.62 8.68
N GLY A 381 7.49 -11.60 8.37
CA GLY A 381 8.82 -11.78 7.78
C GLY A 381 8.80 -11.98 6.27
N MET A 382 8.26 -11.02 5.53
CA MET A 382 8.23 -11.04 4.07
C MET A 382 8.57 -9.68 3.47
N GLY A 383 8.87 -9.68 2.17
CA GLY A 383 9.00 -8.49 1.34
C GLY A 383 8.38 -8.70 -0.04
N ILE A 384 7.94 -7.62 -0.65
CA ILE A 384 7.38 -7.61 -2.00
C ILE A 384 7.86 -6.39 -2.77
N ALA A 385 8.20 -6.57 -4.05
CA ALA A 385 8.59 -5.48 -4.94
C ALA A 385 8.01 -5.67 -6.34
N LEU A 386 7.70 -4.56 -7.00
CA LEU A 386 7.21 -4.50 -8.36
C LEU A 386 7.96 -3.42 -9.13
N CYS A 387 8.53 -3.78 -10.29
CA CYS A 387 9.21 -2.88 -11.22
C CYS A 387 8.26 -2.51 -12.36
N ILE A 388 8.15 -1.23 -12.65
CA ILE A 388 7.35 -0.69 -13.74
C ILE A 388 8.18 0.21 -14.66
N GLU A 389 7.78 0.27 -15.92
CA GLU A 389 8.38 1.16 -16.91
C GLU A 389 7.30 2.04 -17.56
N ARG A 390 7.54 3.35 -17.62
CA ARG A 390 6.63 4.29 -18.29
C ARG A 390 6.66 4.09 -19.79
N ILE A 391 5.50 4.16 -20.45
CA ILE A 391 5.33 4.05 -21.90
C ILE A 391 5.10 5.43 -22.54
#